data_99504965400e0bd8d09c16c34033eb7f
#
_entry.id   99504965400e0bd8d09c16c34033eb7f
#
_cell.length_a   1.000
_cell.length_b   1.000
_cell.length_c   1.000
_cell.angle_alpha   90.00
_cell.angle_beta   90.00
_cell.angle_gamma   90.00
#
_symmetry.space_group_name_H-M   'P 1'
#
loop_
_entity.id
_entity.type
_entity.pdbx_description
1 polymer ?
#
loop_
_entity_poly.entity_id
_entity_poly.type
_entity_poly.pdbx_seq_one_letter_code
_entity_poly.pdbx_strand_id
1 'polypeptide(L)'
;MKRHVALSVLGVLVFFIVDSHVDIVSRDGGKLFEVSGRVYDTHGWLSEKLRQWTQDCSPVRSEATDGAVAVSVLKLVEQHSLPDSMNAKLLQLNVQGDWAIAEVMFPTLNPSVVVMHRVSDTWKIQDDAVWSGETSPWNAADFVRRYLQNKQPELPKALLNCTPIGAYRNLPGVERTRP
;
A
#
# COMPACT_ATOMS: atom_id res chain seq x y z
N MET A 1 -0.41 -18.33 -47.67
CA MET A 1 -1.81 -17.95 -47.46
C MET A 1 -2.48 -18.67 -46.27
N LYS A 2 -2.46 -20.01 -46.18
CA LYS A 2 -3.13 -20.77 -45.11
C LYS A 2 -2.70 -20.38 -43.67
N ARG A 3 -1.41 -20.08 -43.43
CA ARG A 3 -0.89 -19.68 -42.11
C ARG A 3 -1.41 -18.30 -41.62
N HIS A 4 -1.53 -17.32 -42.53
CA HIS A 4 -2.03 -16.00 -42.17
C HIS A 4 -3.52 -16.03 -41.87
N VAL A 5 -4.29 -16.84 -42.59
CA VAL A 5 -5.72 -17.05 -42.31
C VAL A 5 -5.93 -17.70 -40.93
N ALA A 6 -5.14 -18.73 -40.62
CA ALA A 6 -5.22 -19.38 -39.29
C ALA A 6 -4.86 -18.43 -38.13
N LEU A 7 -3.83 -17.59 -38.28
CA LEU A 7 -3.45 -16.58 -37.30
C LEU A 7 -4.52 -15.51 -37.13
N SER A 8 -5.15 -15.07 -38.22
CA SER A 8 -6.24 -14.10 -38.18
C SER A 8 -7.48 -14.66 -37.45
N VAL A 9 -7.85 -15.91 -37.75
CA VAL A 9 -8.99 -16.59 -37.09
C VAL A 9 -8.69 -16.77 -35.60
N LEU A 10 -7.48 -17.19 -35.25
CA LEU A 10 -7.08 -17.30 -33.84
C LEU A 10 -7.13 -15.96 -33.13
N GLY A 11 -6.65 -14.88 -33.75
CA GLY A 11 -6.71 -13.52 -33.19
C GLY A 11 -8.13 -13.06 -32.95
N VAL A 12 -9.04 -13.30 -33.87
CA VAL A 12 -10.46 -12.98 -33.74
C VAL A 12 -11.11 -13.78 -32.60
N LEU A 13 -10.82 -15.08 -32.51
CA LEU A 13 -11.34 -15.94 -31.43
C LEU A 13 -10.85 -15.47 -30.04
N VAL A 14 -9.56 -15.17 -29.94
CA VAL A 14 -8.99 -14.63 -28.67
C VAL A 14 -9.63 -13.29 -28.32
N PHE A 15 -9.85 -12.41 -29.31
CA PHE A 15 -10.55 -11.14 -29.08
C PHE A 15 -11.95 -11.34 -28.52
N PHE A 16 -12.76 -12.21 -29.11
CA PHE A 16 -14.11 -12.51 -28.64
C PHE A 16 -14.12 -13.15 -27.24
N ILE A 17 -13.17 -14.02 -26.92
CA ILE A 17 -13.05 -14.61 -25.59
C ILE A 17 -12.69 -13.53 -24.56
N VAL A 18 -11.75 -12.65 -24.88
CA VAL A 18 -11.36 -11.54 -23.99
C VAL A 18 -12.52 -10.58 -23.81
N ASP A 19 -13.17 -10.16 -24.89
CA ASP A 19 -14.31 -9.23 -24.87
C ASP A 19 -15.50 -9.76 -24.08
N SER A 20 -15.72 -11.08 -24.09
CA SER A 20 -16.82 -11.72 -23.35
C SER A 20 -16.55 -11.94 -21.85
N HIS A 21 -15.30 -11.80 -21.41
CA HIS A 21 -14.91 -12.09 -20.03
C HIS A 21 -14.21 -10.93 -19.32
N VAL A 22 -13.92 -9.84 -20.01
CA VAL A 22 -13.20 -8.69 -19.47
C VAL A 22 -14.02 -7.43 -19.66
N ASP A 23 -14.41 -6.83 -18.54
CA ASP A 23 -15.09 -5.54 -18.51
C ASP A 23 -14.22 -4.47 -17.84
N ILE A 24 -14.49 -3.21 -18.18
CA ILE A 24 -13.87 -2.06 -17.52
C ILE A 24 -14.92 -1.39 -16.65
N VAL A 25 -14.76 -1.52 -15.34
CA VAL A 25 -15.67 -0.95 -14.35
C VAL A 25 -15.07 0.34 -13.79
N SER A 26 -15.87 1.40 -13.74
CA SER A 26 -15.48 2.66 -13.08
C SER A 26 -15.98 2.68 -11.64
N ARG A 27 -15.08 2.84 -10.67
CA ARG A 27 -15.42 2.90 -9.25
C ARG A 27 -14.54 3.93 -8.55
N ASP A 28 -15.13 4.74 -7.68
CA ASP A 28 -14.43 5.74 -6.85
C ASP A 28 -13.42 6.60 -7.63
N GLY A 29 -13.78 7.01 -8.85
CA GLY A 29 -12.94 7.84 -9.73
C GLY A 29 -11.80 7.12 -10.44
N GLY A 30 -11.66 5.81 -10.27
CA GLY A 30 -10.66 4.97 -10.95
C GLY A 30 -11.29 3.94 -11.88
N LYS A 31 -10.47 3.41 -12.79
CA LYS A 31 -10.85 2.33 -13.71
C LYS A 31 -10.25 1.02 -13.23
N LEU A 32 -11.10 0.01 -13.11
CA LEU A 32 -10.75 -1.34 -12.70
C LEU A 32 -11.04 -2.31 -13.83
N PHE A 33 -10.29 -3.40 -13.90
CA PHE A 33 -10.57 -4.50 -14.81
C PHE A 33 -11.38 -5.58 -14.07
N GLU A 34 -12.51 -5.95 -14.62
CA GLU A 34 -13.27 -7.09 -14.17
C GLU A 34 -12.99 -8.27 -15.10
N VAL A 35 -12.61 -9.41 -14.53
CA VAL A 35 -12.38 -10.66 -15.26
C VAL A 35 -13.20 -11.76 -14.61
N SER A 36 -14.20 -12.25 -15.31
CA SER A 36 -15.08 -13.32 -14.82
C SER A 36 -15.70 -13.02 -13.45
N GLY A 37 -16.18 -11.79 -13.24
CA GLY A 37 -16.80 -11.35 -11.98
C GLY A 37 -15.81 -10.95 -10.88
N ARG A 38 -14.50 -10.98 -11.15
CA ARG A 38 -13.47 -10.51 -10.20
C ARG A 38 -12.87 -9.20 -10.68
N VAL A 39 -12.77 -8.26 -9.75
CA VAL A 39 -12.30 -6.89 -10.04
C VAL A 39 -10.85 -6.73 -9.62
N TYR A 40 -10.03 -6.14 -10.51
CA TYR A 40 -8.58 -5.96 -10.32
C TYR A 40 -8.16 -4.51 -10.60
N ASP A 41 -7.37 -3.93 -9.71
CA ASP A 41 -6.71 -2.64 -9.92
C ASP A 41 -5.35 -2.84 -10.64
N THR A 42 -5.42 -3.05 -11.95
CA THR A 42 -4.23 -3.23 -12.78
C THR A 42 -3.41 -1.94 -12.90
N HIS A 43 -4.07 -0.79 -12.89
CA HIS A 43 -3.41 0.51 -12.94
C HIS A 43 -2.58 0.76 -11.66
N GLY A 44 -3.17 0.55 -10.48
CA GLY A 44 -2.44 0.69 -9.23
C GLY A 44 -1.30 -0.32 -9.10
N TRP A 45 -1.50 -1.56 -9.56
CA TRP A 45 -0.44 -2.56 -9.61
C TRP A 45 0.73 -2.13 -10.52
N LEU A 46 0.43 -1.63 -11.73
CA LEU A 46 1.46 -1.16 -12.67
C LEU A 46 2.20 0.06 -12.14
N SER A 47 1.47 1.02 -11.57
CA SER A 47 2.05 2.22 -10.92
C SER A 47 3.03 1.83 -9.83
N GLU A 48 2.69 0.85 -9.01
CA GLU A 48 3.55 0.34 -7.94
C GLU A 48 4.83 -0.29 -8.50
N LYS A 49 4.72 -1.11 -9.55
CA LYS A 49 5.88 -1.73 -10.19
C LYS A 49 6.82 -0.71 -10.84
N LEU A 50 6.26 0.26 -11.56
CA LEU A 50 7.06 1.34 -12.15
C LEU A 50 7.77 2.16 -11.08
N ARG A 51 7.09 2.47 -9.98
CA ARG A 51 7.68 3.20 -8.85
C ARG A 51 8.86 2.44 -8.25
N GLN A 52 8.72 1.13 -8.00
CA GLN A 52 9.80 0.29 -7.48
C GLN A 52 11.04 0.29 -8.38
N TRP A 53 10.87 0.46 -9.69
CA TRP A 53 11.98 0.46 -10.65
C TRP A 53 12.64 1.82 -10.82
N THR A 54 11.88 2.90 -10.69
CA THR A 54 12.35 4.25 -11.05
C THR A 54 12.70 5.11 -9.85
N GLN A 55 12.26 4.74 -8.64
CA GLN A 55 12.47 5.56 -7.46
C GLN A 55 13.85 5.32 -6.84
N ASP A 56 14.58 6.42 -6.63
CA ASP A 56 15.78 6.40 -5.79
C ASP A 56 15.39 6.34 -4.32
N CYS A 57 15.78 5.26 -3.65
CA CYS A 57 15.49 5.00 -2.25
C CYS A 57 16.72 5.20 -1.33
N SER A 58 17.83 5.66 -1.85
CA SER A 58 19.04 5.90 -1.06
C SER A 58 18.87 6.84 0.14
N PRO A 59 17.98 7.86 0.12
CA PRO A 59 17.77 8.73 1.27
C PRO A 59 16.87 8.12 2.36
N VAL A 60 16.27 6.96 2.11
CA VAL A 60 15.34 6.31 3.04
C VAL A 60 16.04 5.21 3.80
N ARG A 61 15.99 5.28 5.12
CA ARG A 61 16.57 4.26 6.01
C ARG A 61 15.45 3.40 6.59
N SER A 62 15.58 2.09 6.40
CA SER A 62 14.73 1.11 7.09
C SER A 62 15.32 0.83 8.47
N GLU A 63 14.54 1.05 9.50
CA GLU A 63 14.92 0.78 10.89
C GLU A 63 14.58 -0.65 11.27
N ALA A 64 15.44 -1.25 12.08
CA ALA A 64 15.13 -2.54 12.69
C ALA A 64 13.95 -2.40 13.67
N THR A 65 13.02 -3.34 13.64
CA THR A 65 11.78 -3.27 14.44
C THR A 65 12.01 -3.38 15.95
N ASP A 66 13.18 -3.79 16.37
CA ASP A 66 13.66 -3.89 17.76
C ASP A 66 14.65 -2.75 18.13
N GLY A 67 14.93 -1.83 17.20
CA GLY A 67 15.83 -0.70 17.43
C GLY A 67 15.22 0.37 18.35
N ALA A 68 16.07 1.21 18.94
CA ALA A 68 15.65 2.23 19.90
C ALA A 68 14.60 3.20 19.32
N VAL A 69 14.74 3.58 18.04
CA VAL A 69 13.73 4.42 17.36
C VAL A 69 12.42 3.70 17.21
N ALA A 70 12.46 2.43 16.82
CA ALA A 70 11.29 1.59 16.63
C ALA A 70 10.52 1.38 17.95
N VAL A 71 11.22 1.16 19.05
CA VAL A 71 10.61 1.04 20.39
C VAL A 71 9.91 2.34 20.80
N SER A 72 10.54 3.49 20.58
CA SER A 72 9.92 4.79 20.92
C SER A 72 8.70 5.09 20.05
N VAL A 73 8.77 4.76 18.75
CA VAL A 73 7.65 4.89 17.80
C VAL A 73 6.49 3.96 18.19
N LEU A 74 6.78 2.70 18.50
CA LEU A 74 5.76 1.73 18.90
C LEU A 74 5.02 2.18 20.16
N LYS A 75 5.76 2.65 21.16
CA LYS A 75 5.16 3.20 22.40
C LYS A 75 4.25 4.40 22.10
N LEU A 76 4.63 5.26 21.17
CA LEU A 76 3.81 6.40 20.76
C LEU A 76 2.50 5.92 20.10
N VAL A 77 2.57 4.92 19.23
CA VAL A 77 1.39 4.32 18.60
C VAL A 77 0.47 3.66 19.63
N GLU A 78 1.03 2.91 20.58
CA GLU A 78 0.26 2.26 21.66
C GLU A 78 -0.48 3.26 22.53
N GLN A 79 0.07 4.46 22.72
CA GLN A 79 -0.55 5.51 23.51
C GLN A 79 -1.57 6.37 22.76
N HIS A 80 -1.61 6.27 21.44
CA HIS A 80 -2.40 7.16 20.59
C HIS A 80 -3.91 6.93 20.71
N SER A 81 -4.37 5.69 20.83
CA SER A 81 -5.80 5.33 20.83
C SER A 81 -6.10 4.26 21.87
N LEU A 82 -5.80 4.52 23.14
CA LEU A 82 -6.08 3.60 24.23
C LEU A 82 -7.58 3.33 24.40
N PRO A 83 -7.96 2.08 24.73
CA PRO A 83 -7.11 0.89 24.94
C PRO A 83 -6.82 0.11 23.65
N ASP A 84 -7.41 0.47 22.52
CA ASP A 84 -7.47 -0.34 21.29
C ASP A 84 -6.11 -0.48 20.61
N SER A 85 -5.23 0.51 20.76
CA SER A 85 -3.86 0.47 20.22
C SER A 85 -2.86 -0.30 21.08
N MET A 86 -3.25 -0.74 22.27
CA MET A 86 -2.39 -1.57 23.12
C MET A 86 -2.01 -2.87 22.43
N ASN A 87 -0.77 -3.32 22.65
CA ASN A 87 -0.21 -4.50 22.00
C ASN A 87 -0.07 -4.39 20.47
N ALA A 88 0.08 -3.19 19.96
CA ALA A 88 0.47 -2.96 18.57
C ALA A 88 1.78 -3.68 18.26
N LYS A 89 1.92 -4.20 17.03
CA LYS A 89 3.15 -4.79 16.52
C LYS A 89 3.64 -3.96 15.36
N LEU A 90 4.87 -3.48 15.46
CA LEU A 90 5.53 -2.79 14.38
C LEU A 90 5.97 -3.81 13.31
N LEU A 91 5.49 -3.65 12.10
CA LEU A 91 5.85 -4.50 10.96
C LEU A 91 7.06 -3.95 10.21
N GLN A 92 7.10 -2.63 10.08
CA GLN A 92 8.21 -1.91 9.47
C GLN A 92 8.22 -0.44 9.90
N LEU A 93 9.40 0.16 9.83
CA LEU A 93 9.64 1.57 10.08
C LEU A 93 10.66 2.09 9.07
N ASN A 94 10.28 3.10 8.30
CA ASN A 94 11.16 3.77 7.37
C ASN A 94 11.26 5.24 7.74
N VAL A 95 12.47 5.78 7.67
CA VAL A 95 12.81 7.13 8.13
C VAL A 95 13.57 7.88 7.04
N GLN A 96 13.23 9.16 6.86
CA GLN A 96 13.98 10.10 6.03
C GLN A 96 13.98 11.48 6.70
N GLY A 97 15.15 11.91 7.19
CA GLY A 97 15.26 13.16 7.95
C GLY A 97 14.39 13.12 9.21
N ASP A 98 13.49 14.09 9.34
CA ASP A 98 12.58 14.20 10.47
C ASP A 98 11.22 13.55 10.23
N TRP A 99 11.07 12.80 9.15
CA TRP A 99 9.86 12.08 8.81
C TRP A 99 10.03 10.57 8.95
N ALA A 100 8.95 9.92 9.39
CA ALA A 100 8.89 8.46 9.45
C ALA A 100 7.52 7.95 8.99
N ILE A 101 7.54 6.76 8.39
CA ILE A 101 6.33 5.99 8.10
C ILE A 101 6.48 4.63 8.77
N ALA A 102 5.51 4.29 9.61
CA ALA A 102 5.40 2.99 10.25
C ALA A 102 4.19 2.23 9.73
N GLU A 103 4.32 0.93 9.53
CA GLU A 103 3.19 0.03 9.36
C GLU A 103 3.06 -0.81 10.63
N VAL A 104 1.87 -0.81 11.20
CA VAL A 104 1.57 -1.46 12.47
C VAL A 104 0.37 -2.39 12.33
N MET A 105 0.39 -3.46 13.08
CA MET A 105 -0.71 -4.41 13.19
C MET A 105 -1.20 -4.46 14.63
N PHE A 106 -2.49 -4.59 14.79
CA PHE A 106 -3.17 -4.70 16.08
C PHE A 106 -3.85 -6.06 16.20
N PRO A 107 -4.06 -6.57 17.43
CA PRO A 107 -4.79 -7.82 17.65
C PRO A 107 -6.26 -7.77 17.23
N THR A 108 -6.89 -6.61 17.37
CA THR A 108 -8.35 -6.43 17.22
C THR A 108 -8.74 -5.33 16.23
N LEU A 109 -7.80 -4.48 15.80
CA LEU A 109 -8.03 -3.43 14.82
C LEU A 109 -7.44 -3.79 13.46
N ASN A 110 -7.86 -3.05 12.44
CA ASN A 110 -7.23 -3.14 11.14
C ASN A 110 -5.77 -2.68 11.18
N PRO A 111 -4.90 -3.26 10.33
CA PRO A 111 -3.55 -2.76 10.15
C PRO A 111 -3.56 -1.28 9.78
N SER A 112 -2.57 -0.54 10.24
CA SER A 112 -2.50 0.90 10.01
C SER A 112 -1.14 1.32 9.48
N VAL A 113 -1.15 2.34 8.64
CA VAL A 113 0.04 3.08 8.20
C VAL A 113 0.00 4.44 8.87
N VAL A 114 1.05 4.75 9.64
CA VAL A 114 1.13 5.94 10.48
C VAL A 114 2.27 6.81 10.00
N VAL A 115 1.99 8.07 9.71
CA VAL A 115 3.01 9.08 9.41
C VAL A 115 3.39 9.81 10.69
N MET A 116 4.68 10.00 10.88
CA MET A 116 5.23 10.72 12.02
C MET A 116 6.21 11.79 11.57
N HIS A 117 6.23 12.87 12.33
CA HIS A 117 7.19 13.95 12.17
C HIS A 117 7.94 14.19 13.48
N ARG A 118 9.25 14.38 13.41
CA ARG A 118 10.09 14.65 14.58
C ARG A 118 10.22 16.16 14.77
N VAL A 119 9.81 16.63 15.94
CA VAL A 119 9.90 18.03 16.34
C VAL A 119 10.67 18.10 17.66
N SER A 120 11.77 18.85 17.70
CA SER A 120 12.62 19.00 18.89
C SER A 120 13.01 17.62 19.49
N ASP A 121 13.52 16.74 18.62
CA ASP A 121 13.95 15.36 18.92
C ASP A 121 12.84 14.41 19.44
N THR A 122 11.59 14.82 19.37
CA THR A 122 10.45 13.99 19.76
C THR A 122 9.58 13.65 18.56
N TRP A 123 9.31 12.36 18.35
CA TRP A 123 8.37 11.89 17.35
C TRP A 123 6.93 12.24 17.73
N LYS A 124 6.15 12.70 16.76
CA LYS A 124 4.72 12.99 16.90
C LYS A 124 3.97 12.35 15.74
N ILE A 125 2.87 11.68 16.05
CA ILE A 125 1.95 11.16 15.02
C ILE A 125 1.28 12.36 14.34
N GLN A 126 1.13 12.26 13.01
CA GLN A 126 0.34 13.19 12.23
C GLN A 126 -1.09 12.61 12.15
N ASP A 127 -1.99 13.09 13.02
CA ASP A 127 -3.31 12.50 13.26
C ASP A 127 -4.19 12.40 11.99
N ASP A 128 -4.07 13.34 11.09
CA ASP A 128 -4.78 13.37 9.81
C ASP A 128 -4.08 12.55 8.70
N ALA A 129 -2.88 12.05 8.96
CA ALA A 129 -2.11 11.18 8.06
C ALA A 129 -1.93 9.75 8.61
N VAL A 130 -2.98 9.23 9.21
CA VAL A 130 -3.09 7.82 9.61
C VAL A 130 -4.06 7.12 8.66
N TRP A 131 -3.62 6.04 8.06
CA TRP A 131 -4.47 5.15 7.28
C TRP A 131 -4.72 3.87 8.07
N SER A 132 -5.98 3.48 8.20
CA SER A 132 -6.37 2.20 8.79
C SER A 132 -7.47 1.55 7.93
N GLY A 133 -7.33 0.27 7.61
CA GLY A 133 -8.33 -0.46 6.87
C GLY A 133 -7.79 -1.29 5.70
N GLU A 134 -8.72 -1.84 4.93
CA GLU A 134 -8.47 -2.59 3.71
C GLU A 134 -8.83 -1.76 2.48
N THR A 135 -8.18 -2.03 1.36
CA THR A 135 -8.34 -1.27 0.12
C THR A 135 -8.85 -2.10 -1.06
N SER A 136 -9.34 -3.33 -0.81
CA SER A 136 -9.86 -4.18 -1.89
C SER A 136 -11.05 -3.51 -2.61
N PRO A 137 -11.12 -3.54 -3.93
CA PRO A 137 -10.22 -4.20 -4.88
C PRO A 137 -9.00 -3.37 -5.29
N TRP A 138 -8.81 -2.19 -4.71
CA TRP A 138 -7.71 -1.28 -5.04
C TRP A 138 -6.35 -1.84 -4.62
N ASN A 139 -5.31 -1.52 -5.40
CA ASN A 139 -3.94 -1.76 -4.96
C ASN A 139 -3.66 -0.94 -3.70
N ALA A 140 -3.47 -1.64 -2.56
CA ALA A 140 -3.35 -1.00 -1.25
C ALA A 140 -2.23 0.04 -1.22
N ALA A 141 -1.06 -0.32 -1.73
CA ALA A 141 0.11 0.55 -1.69
C ALA A 141 -0.13 1.86 -2.46
N ASP A 142 -0.66 1.79 -3.67
CA ASP A 142 -0.92 2.98 -4.48
C ASP A 142 -2.02 3.86 -3.87
N PHE A 143 -3.10 3.25 -3.38
CA PHE A 143 -4.20 3.97 -2.76
C PHE A 143 -3.78 4.68 -1.48
N VAL A 144 -3.10 3.98 -0.58
CA VAL A 144 -2.65 4.53 0.71
C VAL A 144 -1.64 5.65 0.50
N ARG A 145 -0.71 5.51 -0.46
CA ARG A 145 0.24 6.60 -0.77
C ARG A 145 -0.45 7.86 -1.24
N ARG A 146 -1.43 7.75 -2.13
CA ARG A 146 -2.22 8.92 -2.57
C ARG A 146 -2.96 9.57 -1.41
N TYR A 147 -3.55 8.77 -0.54
CA TYR A 147 -4.21 9.27 0.67
C TYR A 147 -3.23 10.05 1.55
N LEU A 148 -2.09 9.44 1.92
CA LEU A 148 -1.10 10.07 2.80
C LEU A 148 -0.50 11.34 2.19
N GLN A 149 -0.20 11.34 0.88
CA GLN A 149 0.32 12.53 0.20
C GLN A 149 -0.69 13.69 0.17
N ASN A 150 -1.98 13.37 0.03
CA ASN A 150 -3.03 14.40 0.06
C ASN A 150 -3.22 14.97 1.47
N LYS A 151 -3.09 14.13 2.51
CA LYS A 151 -3.22 14.56 3.91
C LYS A 151 -1.98 15.29 4.41
N GLN A 152 -0.81 14.88 3.96
CA GLN A 152 0.47 15.45 4.37
C GLN A 152 1.33 15.80 3.14
N PRO A 153 1.09 16.96 2.51
CA PRO A 153 1.82 17.37 1.30
C PRO A 153 3.34 17.55 1.50
N GLU A 154 3.76 17.85 2.75
CA GLU A 154 5.16 18.04 3.13
C GLU A 154 5.93 16.73 3.30
N LEU A 155 5.24 15.59 3.35
CA LEU A 155 5.85 14.27 3.47
C LEU A 155 6.82 14.01 2.31
N PRO A 156 8.09 13.66 2.57
CA PRO A 156 9.06 13.42 1.51
C PRO A 156 8.60 12.33 0.55
N LYS A 157 8.55 12.66 -0.74
CA LYS A 157 8.09 11.72 -1.78
C LYS A 157 8.92 10.44 -1.83
N ALA A 158 10.24 10.54 -1.59
CA ALA A 158 11.09 9.36 -1.56
C ALA A 158 10.71 8.44 -0.40
N LEU A 159 10.49 8.98 0.81
CA LEU A 159 10.02 8.18 1.95
C LEU A 159 8.71 7.46 1.65
N LEU A 160 7.73 8.20 1.14
CA LEU A 160 6.42 7.64 0.80
C LEU A 160 6.51 6.57 -0.30
N ASN A 161 7.32 6.80 -1.34
CA ASN A 161 7.44 5.92 -2.48
C ASN A 161 8.28 4.66 -2.18
N CYS A 162 9.26 4.77 -1.29
CA CYS A 162 10.17 3.69 -0.94
C CYS A 162 9.69 2.85 0.25
N THR A 163 8.68 3.32 1.00
CA THR A 163 8.08 2.50 2.05
C THR A 163 7.19 1.43 1.42
N PRO A 164 7.48 0.13 1.59
CA PRO A 164 6.57 -0.92 1.19
C PRO A 164 5.29 -0.83 2.02
N ILE A 165 4.12 -0.86 1.40
CA ILE A 165 2.82 -0.80 2.10
C ILE A 165 2.07 -2.11 1.87
N GLY A 166 1.45 -2.63 2.92
CA GLY A 166 0.73 -3.92 2.90
C GLY A 166 1.59 -5.09 3.35
N ALA A 167 2.64 -4.86 4.14
CA ALA A 167 3.51 -5.91 4.69
C ALA A 167 2.72 -6.95 5.52
N TYR A 168 1.65 -6.51 6.21
CA TYR A 168 0.77 -7.39 6.97
C TYR A 168 0.19 -8.54 6.14
N ARG A 169 0.01 -8.38 4.84
CA ARG A 169 -0.53 -9.41 3.93
C ARG A 169 0.39 -10.61 3.76
N ASN A 170 1.65 -10.48 4.13
CA ASN A 170 2.65 -11.54 4.03
C ASN A 170 2.85 -12.30 5.34
N LEU A 171 2.13 -11.94 6.40
CA LEU A 171 2.24 -12.60 7.69
C LEU A 171 1.55 -13.97 7.67
N PRO A 172 2.13 -14.99 8.33
CA PRO A 172 1.48 -16.28 8.50
C PRO A 172 0.22 -16.11 9.36
N GLY A 173 -0.90 -16.71 8.92
CA GLY A 173 -2.19 -16.65 9.62
C GLY A 173 -3.09 -15.47 9.25
N VAL A 174 -2.63 -14.53 8.46
CA VAL A 174 -3.52 -13.55 7.82
C VAL A 174 -4.18 -14.24 6.63
N GLU A 175 -5.44 -14.60 6.79
CA GLU A 175 -6.24 -15.12 5.68
C GLU A 175 -6.23 -14.06 4.58
N ARG A 176 -5.66 -14.42 3.45
CA ARG A 176 -5.83 -13.61 2.24
C ARG A 176 -7.31 -13.74 1.89
N THR A 177 -8.13 -12.80 2.28
CA THR A 177 -9.44 -12.64 1.70
C THR A 177 -9.19 -12.46 0.20
N ARG A 178 -9.25 -13.59 -0.51
CA ARG A 178 -9.17 -13.57 -1.97
C ARG A 178 -10.40 -12.81 -2.45
N PRO A 179 -10.19 -11.80 -3.31
CA PRO A 179 -11.33 -11.15 -3.95
C PRO A 179 -12.14 -12.15 -4.73
#